data_cb3f22511526a3ca38cf2d9ccb09fc07
#
_entry.id   cb3f22511526a3ca38cf2d9ccb09fc07
#
_cell.length_a   1.000
_cell.length_b   1.000
_cell.length_c   1.000
_cell.angle_alpha   90.00
_cell.angle_beta   90.00
_cell.angle_gamma   90.00
#
_symmetry.space_group_name_H-M   'P 1'
#
loop_
_entity.id
_entity.type
_entity.pdbx_description
1 polymer ?
#
loop_
_entity_poly.entity_id
_entity_poly.type
_entity_poly.pdbx_seq_one_letter_code
_entity_poly.pdbx_strand_id
1 'polypeptide(L)'
;MTRLTEPGEPGSSPDPEVPAASVTLADVQADPELSLFISSADRVMEGMGFTEHGFRHANLVASISYQVLHRLGYTEREADLACVAGYLHDVGNMLTREAHAQTGAILVYQALKDRAAGNDLAAIMAAVANHEEDQGYAVSPISAAVILADKSDVLRSRVRRAGQIDIDIHDRVNSAVEQSFLRVDSEARTVTLELTIDTGMSQVMEYFEIFLGRMQMCRHAAEQLDARFRLTINGAELA
;
A
#
# COMPACT_ATOMS: atom_id res chain seq x y z
N MET A 1 31.22 -13.94 -58.40
CA MET A 1 30.45 -12.94 -57.62
C MET A 1 29.07 -13.50 -57.41
N THR A 2 28.86 -14.14 -56.30
CA THR A 2 27.60 -14.77 -55.90
C THR A 2 26.87 -13.79 -54.97
N ARG A 3 25.70 -13.29 -55.37
CA ARG A 3 24.86 -12.42 -54.55
C ARG A 3 24.14 -13.29 -53.51
N LEU A 4 24.37 -12.99 -52.22
CA LEU A 4 23.57 -13.51 -51.14
C LEU A 4 22.24 -12.74 -51.12
N THR A 5 21.13 -13.45 -51.19
CA THR A 5 19.78 -12.92 -50.96
C THR A 5 19.56 -12.81 -49.48
N GLU A 6 19.19 -11.61 -48.98
CA GLU A 6 18.82 -11.37 -47.59
C GLU A 6 17.51 -12.14 -47.25
N PRO A 7 17.43 -12.73 -46.04
CA PRO A 7 16.18 -13.33 -45.59
C PRO A 7 15.16 -12.22 -45.26
N GLY A 8 13.94 -12.35 -45.79
CA GLY A 8 12.82 -11.47 -45.48
C GLY A 8 12.50 -11.46 -43.99
N GLU A 9 12.17 -10.29 -43.45
CA GLU A 9 11.72 -10.10 -42.09
C GLU A 9 10.49 -10.99 -41.83
N PRO A 10 10.45 -11.70 -40.68
CA PRO A 10 9.24 -12.40 -40.28
C PRO A 10 8.15 -11.37 -39.95
N GLY A 11 7.04 -11.44 -40.67
CA GLY A 11 5.86 -10.62 -40.41
C GLY A 11 5.42 -10.80 -38.97
N SER A 12 5.37 -9.69 -38.21
CA SER A 12 4.79 -9.64 -36.87
C SER A 12 3.31 -10.01 -37.02
N SER A 13 2.95 -11.20 -36.56
CA SER A 13 1.56 -11.51 -36.24
C SER A 13 1.10 -10.50 -35.18
N PRO A 14 -0.08 -9.87 -35.32
CA PRO A 14 -0.62 -9.09 -34.24
C PRO A 14 -0.82 -10.03 -33.04
N ASP A 15 -0.28 -9.66 -31.87
CA ASP A 15 -0.59 -10.32 -30.62
C ASP A 15 -2.11 -10.39 -30.49
N PRO A 16 -2.68 -11.51 -30.02
CA PRO A 16 -4.11 -11.59 -29.78
C PRO A 16 -4.47 -10.49 -28.78
N GLU A 17 -5.35 -9.57 -29.18
CA GLU A 17 -5.98 -8.61 -28.26
C GLU A 17 -6.65 -9.41 -27.15
N VAL A 18 -5.96 -9.54 -26.03
CA VAL A 18 -6.57 -9.99 -24.78
C VAL A 18 -7.59 -8.91 -24.41
N PRO A 19 -8.88 -9.24 -24.30
CA PRO A 19 -9.87 -8.25 -23.88
C PRO A 19 -9.38 -7.63 -22.58
N ALA A 20 -9.32 -6.30 -22.54
CA ALA A 20 -8.91 -5.56 -21.36
C ALA A 20 -10.01 -5.69 -20.29
N ALA A 21 -10.05 -6.81 -19.60
CA ALA A 21 -10.86 -6.96 -18.39
C ALA A 21 -10.22 -6.07 -17.33
N SER A 22 -10.92 -5.01 -16.96
CA SER A 22 -10.49 -4.15 -15.86
C SER A 22 -10.89 -4.79 -14.54
N VAL A 23 -9.93 -5.26 -13.76
CA VAL A 23 -10.19 -5.74 -12.41
C VAL A 23 -10.57 -4.55 -11.49
N THR A 24 -11.61 -4.74 -10.70
CA THR A 24 -12.13 -3.73 -9.76
C THR A 24 -11.99 -4.19 -8.31
N LEU A 25 -12.13 -3.26 -7.37
CA LEU A 25 -12.19 -3.61 -5.93
C LEU A 25 -13.33 -4.61 -5.65
N ALA A 26 -14.50 -4.44 -6.26
CA ALA A 26 -15.63 -5.34 -6.07
C ALA A 26 -15.30 -6.77 -6.52
N ASP A 27 -14.56 -6.94 -7.62
CA ASP A 27 -14.15 -8.25 -8.11
C ASP A 27 -13.21 -8.96 -7.13
N VAL A 28 -12.24 -8.23 -6.54
CA VAL A 28 -11.30 -8.83 -5.58
C VAL A 28 -11.92 -9.07 -4.21
N GLN A 29 -12.88 -8.24 -3.80
CA GLN A 29 -13.64 -8.46 -2.56
C GLN A 29 -14.61 -9.64 -2.66
N ALA A 30 -15.17 -9.89 -3.84
CA ALA A 30 -16.05 -11.03 -4.09
C ALA A 30 -15.30 -12.36 -4.24
N ASP A 31 -13.97 -12.32 -4.36
CA ASP A 31 -13.15 -13.51 -4.58
C ASP A 31 -12.89 -14.25 -3.25
N PRO A 32 -13.34 -15.51 -3.14
CA PRO A 32 -13.19 -16.28 -1.91
C PRO A 32 -11.72 -16.67 -1.62
N GLU A 33 -10.89 -16.84 -2.65
CA GLU A 33 -9.46 -17.15 -2.49
C GLU A 33 -8.71 -15.95 -1.93
N LEU A 34 -8.93 -14.75 -2.49
CA LEU A 34 -8.33 -13.52 -1.97
C LEU A 34 -8.82 -13.19 -0.56
N SER A 35 -10.09 -13.44 -0.26
CA SER A 35 -10.63 -13.31 1.10
C SER A 35 -9.95 -14.28 2.08
N LEU A 36 -9.67 -15.51 1.64
CA LEU A 36 -8.91 -16.48 2.43
C LEU A 36 -7.48 -16.02 2.68
N PHE A 37 -6.82 -15.43 1.68
CA PHE A 37 -5.45 -14.91 1.83
C PHE A 37 -5.39 -13.80 2.87
N ILE A 38 -6.27 -12.79 2.80
CA ILE A 38 -6.33 -11.69 3.77
C ILE A 38 -6.59 -12.21 5.19
N SER A 39 -7.58 -13.11 5.35
CA SER A 39 -7.89 -13.67 6.66
C SER A 39 -6.77 -14.55 7.21
N SER A 40 -6.01 -15.22 6.34
CA SER A 40 -4.86 -16.05 6.74
C SER A 40 -3.66 -15.18 7.11
N ALA A 41 -3.41 -14.09 6.35
CA ALA A 41 -2.39 -13.09 6.67
C ALA A 41 -2.64 -12.51 8.07
N ASP A 42 -3.87 -12.11 8.36
CA ASP A 42 -4.24 -11.55 9.67
C ASP A 42 -4.00 -12.53 10.82
N ARG A 43 -4.34 -13.82 10.64
CA ARG A 43 -4.08 -14.86 11.64
C ARG A 43 -2.59 -15.12 11.88
N VAL A 44 -1.77 -15.09 10.82
CA VAL A 44 -0.31 -15.25 10.94
C VAL A 44 0.26 -14.07 11.71
N MET A 45 -0.12 -12.85 11.35
CA MET A 45 0.30 -11.63 12.04
C MET A 45 -0.11 -11.63 13.52
N GLU A 46 -1.34 -12.06 13.83
CA GLU A 46 -1.79 -12.24 15.20
C GLU A 46 -0.94 -13.26 15.98
N GLY A 47 -0.67 -14.42 15.38
CA GLY A 47 0.17 -15.47 15.97
C GLY A 47 1.61 -15.01 16.27
N MET A 48 2.12 -14.05 15.49
CA MET A 48 3.43 -13.43 15.67
C MET A 48 3.41 -12.24 16.62
N GLY A 49 2.23 -11.79 17.09
CA GLY A 49 2.07 -10.67 18.03
C GLY A 49 1.99 -9.30 17.36
N PHE A 50 1.85 -9.23 16.06
CA PHE A 50 1.69 -7.95 15.34
C PHE A 50 0.26 -7.39 15.46
N THR A 51 0.12 -6.10 15.13
CA THR A 51 -1.16 -5.40 15.05
C THR A 51 -2.09 -6.01 13.98
N GLU A 52 -3.33 -5.53 13.90
CA GLU A 52 -4.33 -6.02 12.93
C GLU A 52 -3.93 -5.70 11.50
N HIS A 53 -3.92 -6.72 10.62
CA HIS A 53 -3.63 -6.67 9.19
C HIS A 53 -4.72 -7.38 8.36
N GLY A 54 -5.96 -7.35 8.85
CA GLY A 54 -7.10 -8.00 8.24
C GLY A 54 -7.92 -7.07 7.33
N PHE A 55 -9.20 -7.41 7.18
CA PHE A 55 -10.11 -6.71 6.27
C PHE A 55 -10.30 -5.23 6.58
N ARG A 56 -10.25 -4.83 7.86
CA ARG A 56 -10.37 -3.41 8.24
C ARG A 56 -9.21 -2.61 7.64
N HIS A 57 -7.98 -3.08 7.88
CA HIS A 57 -6.77 -2.46 7.33
C HIS A 57 -6.78 -2.46 5.80
N ALA A 58 -7.02 -3.62 5.17
CA ALA A 58 -7.09 -3.76 3.71
C ALA A 58 -8.10 -2.77 3.08
N ASN A 59 -9.31 -2.67 3.63
CA ASN A 59 -10.33 -1.74 3.13
C ASN A 59 -9.95 -0.28 3.34
N LEU A 60 -9.33 0.05 4.48
CA LEU A 60 -8.88 1.42 4.75
C LEU A 60 -7.79 1.83 3.78
N VAL A 61 -6.77 0.98 3.59
CA VAL A 61 -5.67 1.25 2.65
C VAL A 61 -6.19 1.37 1.22
N ALA A 62 -7.09 0.49 0.78
CA ALA A 62 -7.75 0.58 -0.52
C ALA A 62 -8.44 1.93 -0.72
N SER A 63 -9.27 2.34 0.24
CA SER A 63 -10.02 3.59 0.18
C SER A 63 -9.12 4.82 0.14
N ILE A 64 -8.09 4.86 1.01
CA ILE A 64 -7.16 5.99 1.07
C ILE A 64 -6.32 6.06 -0.21
N SER A 65 -5.82 4.93 -0.73
CA SER A 65 -5.03 4.87 -1.97
C SER A 65 -5.81 5.45 -3.15
N TYR A 66 -7.08 5.07 -3.30
CA TYR A 66 -7.97 5.67 -4.29
C TYR A 66 -8.09 7.18 -4.10
N GLN A 67 -8.42 7.63 -2.88
CA GLN A 67 -8.64 9.04 -2.58
C GLN A 67 -7.39 9.90 -2.81
N VAL A 68 -6.20 9.39 -2.55
CA VAL A 68 -4.94 10.11 -2.79
C VAL A 68 -4.81 10.44 -4.28
N LEU A 69 -4.93 9.46 -5.17
CA LEU A 69 -4.79 9.67 -6.61
C LEU A 69 -5.94 10.49 -7.18
N HIS A 70 -7.17 10.15 -6.83
CA HIS A 70 -8.36 10.87 -7.31
C HIS A 70 -8.30 12.37 -6.95
N ARG A 71 -7.97 12.72 -5.70
CA ARG A 71 -7.85 14.12 -5.26
C ARG A 71 -6.69 14.87 -5.89
N LEU A 72 -5.58 14.20 -6.19
CA LEU A 72 -4.44 14.78 -6.88
C LEU A 72 -4.64 14.89 -8.41
N GLY A 73 -5.79 14.45 -8.94
CA GLY A 73 -6.16 14.62 -10.35
C GLY A 73 -5.57 13.56 -11.28
N TYR A 74 -5.18 12.41 -10.77
CA TYR A 74 -4.82 11.24 -11.59
C TYR A 74 -6.07 10.64 -12.24
N THR A 75 -5.86 9.78 -13.24
CA THR A 75 -6.97 9.14 -13.94
C THR A 75 -7.76 8.22 -13.01
N GLU A 76 -9.06 8.05 -13.29
CA GLU A 76 -9.91 7.12 -12.55
C GLU A 76 -9.35 5.71 -12.55
N ARG A 77 -8.74 5.29 -13.70
CA ARG A 77 -8.10 3.98 -13.81
C ARG A 77 -6.91 3.81 -12.86
N GLU A 78 -6.05 4.82 -12.72
CA GLU A 78 -4.94 4.78 -11.78
C GLU A 78 -5.43 4.71 -10.33
N ALA A 79 -6.49 5.46 -10.01
CA ALA A 79 -7.10 5.44 -8.68
C ALA A 79 -7.72 4.05 -8.37
N ASP A 80 -8.42 3.43 -9.32
CA ASP A 80 -8.96 2.07 -9.19
C ASP A 80 -7.83 1.03 -8.98
N LEU A 81 -6.75 1.12 -9.74
CA LEU A 81 -5.60 0.22 -9.58
C LEU A 81 -4.92 0.38 -8.23
N ALA A 82 -4.80 1.62 -7.73
CA ALA A 82 -4.28 1.88 -6.38
C ALA A 82 -5.20 1.31 -5.30
N CYS A 83 -6.52 1.40 -5.51
CA CYS A 83 -7.52 0.79 -4.63
C CYS A 83 -7.34 -0.74 -4.54
N VAL A 84 -7.24 -1.42 -5.68
CA VAL A 84 -7.03 -2.87 -5.74
C VAL A 84 -5.69 -3.26 -5.12
N ALA A 85 -4.61 -2.56 -5.46
CA ALA A 85 -3.28 -2.80 -4.91
C ALA A 85 -3.27 -2.60 -3.38
N GLY A 86 -3.90 -1.53 -2.89
CA GLY A 86 -4.03 -1.25 -1.47
C GLY A 86 -4.83 -2.30 -0.71
N TYR A 87 -5.87 -2.88 -1.33
CA TYR A 87 -6.63 -3.98 -0.73
C TYR A 87 -5.81 -5.26 -0.57
N LEU A 88 -4.88 -5.51 -1.49
CA LEU A 88 -4.11 -6.75 -1.59
C LEU A 88 -2.67 -6.65 -1.08
N HIS A 89 -2.21 -5.46 -0.64
CA HIS A 89 -0.78 -5.21 -0.38
C HIS A 89 -0.16 -6.20 0.62
N ASP A 90 -0.92 -6.60 1.63
CA ASP A 90 -0.47 -7.40 2.76
C ASP A 90 -0.73 -8.91 2.66
N VAL A 91 -1.30 -9.40 1.55
CA VAL A 91 -1.67 -10.83 1.42
C VAL A 91 -0.47 -11.78 1.57
N GLY A 92 0.74 -11.31 1.31
CA GLY A 92 1.96 -12.11 1.46
C GLY A 92 2.28 -12.47 2.91
N ASN A 93 1.76 -11.73 3.89
CA ASN A 93 1.90 -12.05 5.31
C ASN A 93 1.29 -13.42 5.69
N MET A 94 0.44 -14.01 4.83
CA MET A 94 -0.06 -15.37 5.03
C MET A 94 1.03 -16.43 4.96
N LEU A 95 2.15 -16.15 4.31
CA LEU A 95 3.28 -17.05 4.19
C LEU A 95 4.40 -16.71 5.17
N THR A 96 4.79 -15.44 5.23
CA THR A 96 5.87 -14.94 6.08
C THR A 96 5.80 -13.42 6.21
N ARG A 97 6.21 -12.87 7.34
CA ARG A 97 6.38 -11.43 7.51
C ARG A 97 7.59 -10.91 6.71
N GLU A 98 8.69 -11.67 6.72
CA GLU A 98 9.86 -11.33 5.92
C GLU A 98 9.54 -11.49 4.43
N ALA A 99 9.88 -10.50 3.62
CA ALA A 99 9.60 -10.45 2.18
C ALA A 99 8.10 -10.60 1.80
N HIS A 100 7.17 -10.24 2.71
CA HIS A 100 5.73 -10.35 2.44
C HIS A 100 5.28 -9.51 1.24
N ALA A 101 5.91 -8.37 0.99
CA ALA A 101 5.59 -7.52 -0.15
C ALA A 101 5.87 -8.25 -1.48
N GLN A 102 7.03 -8.90 -1.61
CA GLN A 102 7.41 -9.63 -2.82
C GLN A 102 6.61 -10.92 -2.99
N THR A 103 6.40 -11.68 -1.91
CA THR A 103 5.56 -12.88 -1.95
C THR A 103 4.10 -12.52 -2.21
N GLY A 104 3.61 -11.41 -1.66
CA GLY A 104 2.29 -10.86 -1.94
C GLY A 104 2.08 -10.53 -3.42
N ALA A 105 3.06 -9.89 -4.06
CA ALA A 105 2.99 -9.61 -5.50
C ALA A 105 2.88 -10.89 -6.35
N ILE A 106 3.55 -11.98 -5.97
CA ILE A 106 3.45 -13.28 -6.65
C ILE A 106 2.07 -13.90 -6.44
N LEU A 107 1.50 -13.83 -5.24
CA LEU A 107 0.13 -14.30 -4.97
C LEU A 107 -0.90 -13.49 -5.76
N VAL A 108 -0.74 -12.17 -5.83
CA VAL A 108 -1.59 -11.28 -6.64
C VAL A 108 -1.50 -11.64 -8.12
N TYR A 109 -0.30 -11.87 -8.65
CA TYR A 109 -0.14 -12.37 -10.02
C TYR A 109 -0.94 -13.66 -10.24
N GLN A 110 -0.77 -14.64 -9.37
CA GLN A 110 -1.44 -15.94 -9.52
C GLN A 110 -2.97 -15.81 -9.53
N ALA A 111 -3.52 -14.94 -8.68
CA ALA A 111 -4.97 -14.74 -8.57
C ALA A 111 -5.56 -13.90 -9.72
N LEU A 112 -4.78 -12.96 -10.30
CA LEU A 112 -5.31 -11.97 -11.24
C LEU A 112 -4.82 -12.13 -12.69
N LYS A 113 -3.87 -13.02 -12.99
CA LYS A 113 -3.22 -13.14 -14.32
C LYS A 113 -4.19 -13.38 -15.48
N ASP A 114 -5.31 -14.04 -15.23
CA ASP A 114 -6.33 -14.36 -16.23
C ASP A 114 -7.52 -13.36 -16.21
N ARG A 115 -7.44 -12.32 -15.36
CA ARG A 115 -8.55 -11.39 -15.07
C ARG A 115 -8.17 -9.92 -15.27
N ALA A 116 -6.90 -9.58 -15.20
CA ALA A 116 -6.41 -8.21 -15.35
C ALA A 116 -5.58 -8.06 -16.64
N ALA A 117 -5.69 -6.90 -17.29
CA ALA A 117 -4.82 -6.54 -18.42
C ALA A 117 -3.35 -6.54 -17.97
N GLY A 118 -2.43 -6.93 -18.85
CA GLY A 118 -1.02 -7.11 -18.50
C GLY A 118 -0.36 -5.89 -17.86
N ASN A 119 -0.62 -4.69 -18.38
CA ASN A 119 -0.08 -3.44 -17.81
C ASN A 119 -0.70 -3.11 -16.44
N ASP A 120 -1.99 -3.35 -16.26
CA ASP A 120 -2.68 -3.14 -14.98
C ASP A 120 -2.19 -4.12 -13.93
N LEU A 121 -2.06 -5.39 -14.30
CA LEU A 121 -1.51 -6.42 -13.42
C LEU A 121 -0.09 -6.07 -12.98
N ALA A 122 0.76 -5.65 -13.93
CA ALA A 122 2.13 -5.22 -13.62
C ALA A 122 2.15 -4.02 -12.66
N ALA A 123 1.25 -3.06 -12.82
CA ALA A 123 1.14 -1.89 -11.94
C ALA A 123 0.69 -2.27 -10.52
N ILE A 124 -0.31 -3.15 -10.39
CA ILE A 124 -0.77 -3.67 -9.09
C ILE A 124 0.37 -4.44 -8.41
N MET A 125 1.02 -5.35 -9.12
CA MET A 125 2.13 -6.14 -8.58
C MET A 125 3.29 -5.25 -8.12
N ALA A 126 3.67 -4.24 -8.90
CA ALA A 126 4.73 -3.31 -8.56
C ALA A 126 4.39 -2.50 -7.29
N ALA A 127 3.13 -2.08 -7.14
CA ALA A 127 2.68 -1.38 -5.94
C ALA A 127 2.72 -2.29 -4.70
N VAL A 128 2.22 -3.51 -4.82
CA VAL A 128 2.28 -4.51 -3.74
C VAL A 128 3.73 -4.84 -3.36
N ALA A 129 4.62 -5.08 -4.34
CA ALA A 129 6.01 -5.46 -4.08
C ALA A 129 6.85 -4.36 -3.42
N ASN A 130 6.45 -3.10 -3.52
CA ASN A 130 7.24 -1.95 -3.11
C ASN A 130 6.64 -1.13 -1.94
N HIS A 131 5.65 -1.66 -1.22
CA HIS A 131 5.02 -0.91 -0.13
C HIS A 131 5.79 -0.97 1.20
N GLU A 132 6.68 -1.95 1.41
CA GLU A 132 7.40 -2.14 2.68
C GLU A 132 8.59 -1.18 2.84
N GLU A 133 8.85 -0.74 4.08
CA GLU A 133 9.79 0.34 4.41
C GLU A 133 11.25 0.02 4.09
N ASP A 134 11.68 -1.21 4.37
CA ASP A 134 13.10 -1.59 4.30
C ASP A 134 13.59 -1.84 2.86
N GLN A 135 12.70 -2.19 1.95
CA GLN A 135 13.05 -2.63 0.60
C GLN A 135 12.22 -1.98 -0.51
N GLY A 136 11.20 -1.22 -0.15
CA GLY A 136 10.24 -0.64 -1.09
C GLY A 136 10.59 0.77 -1.55
N TYR A 137 10.09 1.12 -2.72
CA TYR A 137 10.17 2.44 -3.30
C TYR A 137 8.86 2.85 -3.96
N ALA A 138 8.57 4.13 -3.99
CA ALA A 138 7.48 4.67 -4.79
C ALA A 138 7.87 4.66 -6.28
N VAL A 139 7.65 3.52 -6.95
CA VAL A 139 8.05 3.30 -8.36
C VAL A 139 7.03 3.80 -9.38
N SER A 140 5.83 4.19 -8.92
CA SER A 140 4.74 4.71 -9.75
C SER A 140 3.77 5.51 -8.88
N PRO A 141 2.84 6.30 -9.47
CA PRO A 141 1.77 6.94 -8.72
C PRO A 141 0.92 5.96 -7.91
N ILE A 142 0.63 4.78 -8.46
CA ILE A 142 -0.13 3.71 -7.79
C ILE A 142 0.63 3.22 -6.55
N SER A 143 1.92 2.91 -6.69
CA SER A 143 2.79 2.51 -5.59
C SER A 143 2.87 3.59 -4.50
N ALA A 144 3.03 4.86 -4.89
CA ALA A 144 3.10 5.99 -3.97
C ALA A 144 1.81 6.13 -3.14
N ALA A 145 0.65 5.98 -3.77
CA ALA A 145 -0.63 6.06 -3.07
C ALA A 145 -0.82 4.94 -2.05
N VAL A 146 -0.42 3.70 -2.40
CA VAL A 146 -0.46 2.55 -1.48
C VAL A 146 0.45 2.78 -0.28
N ILE A 147 1.68 3.26 -0.51
CA ILE A 147 2.63 3.59 0.57
C ILE A 147 2.04 4.63 1.52
N LEU A 148 1.54 5.75 1.00
CA LEU A 148 0.94 6.82 1.81
C LEU A 148 -0.26 6.32 2.62
N ALA A 149 -1.09 5.48 2.01
CA ALA A 149 -2.28 4.92 2.64
C ALA A 149 -1.92 3.94 3.76
N ASP A 150 -1.07 2.96 3.50
CA ASP A 150 -0.65 1.95 4.48
C ASP A 150 0.06 2.62 5.67
N LYS A 151 1.03 3.50 5.40
CA LYS A 151 1.81 4.17 6.44
C LYS A 151 1.01 5.19 7.26
N SER A 152 -0.19 5.57 6.81
CA SER A 152 -1.11 6.43 7.56
C SER A 152 -1.99 5.67 8.56
N ASP A 153 -2.11 4.33 8.47
CA ASP A 153 -2.93 3.55 9.41
C ASP A 153 -2.18 3.27 10.72
N VAL A 154 -1.99 4.29 11.51
CA VAL A 154 -1.42 4.23 12.86
C VAL A 154 -2.53 4.55 13.85
N LEU A 155 -3.11 3.53 14.50
CA LEU A 155 -4.27 3.71 15.38
C LEU A 155 -4.31 2.67 16.48
N ARG A 156 -4.78 3.10 17.68
CA ARG A 156 -4.99 2.20 18.83
C ARG A 156 -5.90 1.01 18.54
N SER A 157 -6.84 1.15 17.61
CA SER A 157 -7.74 0.05 17.21
C SER A 157 -7.04 -1.12 16.53
N ARG A 158 -5.79 -0.94 16.08
CA ARG A 158 -4.96 -2.02 15.54
C ARG A 158 -4.33 -2.91 16.60
N VAL A 159 -4.19 -2.40 17.84
CA VAL A 159 -3.52 -3.13 18.92
C VAL A 159 -4.44 -4.22 19.47
N ARG A 160 -4.00 -5.48 19.44
CA ARG A 160 -4.81 -6.65 19.81
C ARG A 160 -4.77 -6.95 21.32
N ARG A 161 -3.69 -6.55 22.02
CA ARG A 161 -3.43 -6.92 23.43
C ARG A 161 -3.54 -5.71 24.36
N ALA A 162 -4.76 -5.35 24.73
CA ALA A 162 -5.01 -4.23 25.65
C ALA A 162 -4.37 -4.36 27.05
N GLY A 163 -3.83 -5.52 27.43
CA GLY A 163 -3.27 -5.79 28.76
C GLY A 163 -1.74 -5.88 28.85
N GLN A 164 -1.01 -5.72 27.73
CA GLN A 164 0.47 -5.83 27.68
C GLN A 164 1.12 -4.64 26.98
N ILE A 165 0.47 -3.49 26.99
CA ILE A 165 0.87 -2.26 26.28
C ILE A 165 2.27 -1.74 26.71
N ASP A 166 2.71 -2.06 27.92
CA ASP A 166 3.99 -1.58 28.47
C ASP A 166 5.23 -2.37 28.03
N ILE A 167 5.06 -3.48 27.30
CA ILE A 167 6.16 -4.41 27.00
C ILE A 167 6.82 -4.08 25.66
N ASP A 168 6.04 -3.62 24.65
CA ASP A 168 6.54 -3.28 23.32
C ASP A 168 6.28 -1.80 23.01
N ILE A 169 7.35 -1.09 22.61
CA ILE A 169 7.26 0.32 22.19
C ILE A 169 6.28 0.51 21.02
N HIS A 170 6.21 -0.43 20.07
CA HIS A 170 5.30 -0.35 18.94
C HIS A 170 3.84 -0.40 19.39
N ASP A 171 3.49 -1.31 20.28
CA ASP A 171 2.12 -1.43 20.81
C ASP A 171 1.77 -0.20 21.67
N ARG A 172 2.71 0.31 22.47
CA ARG A 172 2.51 1.52 23.28
C ARG A 172 2.26 2.74 22.41
N VAL A 173 3.10 2.96 21.38
CA VAL A 173 2.97 4.12 20.48
C VAL A 173 1.68 4.02 19.67
N ASN A 174 1.36 2.85 19.08
CA ASN A 174 0.10 2.66 18.36
C ASN A 174 -1.12 2.88 19.28
N SER A 175 -1.06 2.41 20.55
CA SER A 175 -2.14 2.60 21.53
C SER A 175 -2.32 4.06 21.93
N ALA A 176 -1.25 4.86 21.88
CA ALA A 176 -1.30 6.29 22.16
C ALA A 176 -1.92 7.11 21.02
N VAL A 177 -1.95 6.60 19.80
CA VAL A 177 -2.54 7.32 18.66
C VAL A 177 -4.06 7.20 18.69
N GLU A 178 -4.73 8.32 19.00
CA GLU A 178 -6.18 8.43 19.08
C GLU A 178 -6.83 8.67 17.72
N GLN A 179 -6.16 9.47 16.88
CA GLN A 179 -6.61 9.79 15.53
C GLN A 179 -5.42 9.78 14.57
N SER A 180 -5.66 9.22 13.39
CA SER A 180 -4.76 9.29 12.24
C SER A 180 -5.59 9.62 11.02
N PHE A 181 -5.22 10.67 10.30
CA PHE A 181 -5.93 11.13 9.11
C PHE A 181 -4.93 11.59 8.04
N LEU A 182 -5.13 11.14 6.80
CA LEU A 182 -4.34 11.57 5.66
C LEU A 182 -5.14 12.60 4.85
N ARG A 183 -4.75 13.87 4.95
CA ARG A 183 -5.35 14.97 4.20
C ARG A 183 -4.62 15.20 2.88
N VAL A 184 -5.37 15.29 1.80
CA VAL A 184 -4.86 15.66 0.47
C VAL A 184 -5.42 17.01 0.09
N ASP A 185 -4.53 17.96 -0.19
CA ASP A 185 -4.85 19.28 -0.75
C ASP A 185 -4.32 19.34 -2.18
N SER A 186 -5.24 19.35 -3.15
CA SER A 186 -4.93 19.35 -4.58
C SER A 186 -4.36 20.68 -5.06
N GLU A 187 -4.80 21.80 -4.48
CA GLU A 187 -4.37 23.14 -4.88
C GLU A 187 -2.94 23.42 -4.36
N ALA A 188 -2.69 23.14 -3.09
CA ALA A 188 -1.38 23.28 -2.49
C ALA A 188 -0.40 22.17 -2.87
N ARG A 189 -0.87 21.08 -3.52
CA ARG A 189 -0.10 19.88 -3.81
C ARG A 189 0.57 19.34 -2.55
N THR A 190 -0.21 19.15 -1.48
CA THR A 190 0.27 18.59 -0.20
C THR A 190 -0.51 17.37 0.23
N VAL A 191 0.22 16.43 0.84
CA VAL A 191 -0.33 15.26 1.52
C VAL A 191 0.11 15.35 2.98
N THR A 192 -0.83 15.62 3.89
CA THR A 192 -0.55 15.83 5.31
C THR A 192 -1.03 14.64 6.13
N LEU A 193 -0.15 14.00 6.87
CA LEU A 193 -0.51 13.05 7.91
C LEU A 193 -0.78 13.82 9.21
N GLU A 194 -2.01 13.77 9.67
CA GLU A 194 -2.47 14.43 10.90
C GLU A 194 -2.67 13.38 11.99
N LEU A 195 -1.91 13.48 13.08
CA LEU A 195 -1.98 12.56 14.22
C LEU A 195 -2.40 13.29 15.49
N THR A 196 -3.24 12.61 16.27
CA THR A 196 -3.49 12.98 17.66
C THR A 196 -2.91 11.88 18.55
N ILE A 197 -1.91 12.23 19.37
CA ILE A 197 -1.19 11.31 20.25
C ILE A 197 -1.47 11.70 21.71
N ASP A 198 -1.90 10.73 22.51
CA ASP A 198 -1.98 10.86 23.96
C ASP A 198 -0.57 10.86 24.56
N THR A 199 -0.06 12.04 24.89
CA THR A 199 1.28 12.21 25.45
C THR A 199 1.42 11.72 26.89
N GLY A 200 0.31 11.39 27.55
CA GLY A 200 0.32 10.71 28.85
C GLY A 200 0.66 9.22 28.73
N MET A 201 0.44 8.62 27.55
CA MET A 201 0.69 7.21 27.26
C MET A 201 2.03 7.00 26.54
N SER A 202 2.37 7.84 25.55
CA SER A 202 3.63 7.76 24.81
C SER A 202 4.11 9.15 24.40
N GLN A 203 5.41 9.40 24.53
CA GLN A 203 6.02 10.65 24.10
C GLN A 203 6.07 10.73 22.58
N VAL A 204 5.92 11.95 22.02
CA VAL A 204 6.05 12.17 20.56
C VAL A 204 7.43 11.68 20.05
N MET A 205 8.48 11.74 20.87
CA MET A 205 9.80 11.24 20.51
C MET A 205 9.80 9.73 20.26
N GLU A 206 9.08 8.95 21.07
CA GLU A 206 8.94 7.50 20.86
C GLU A 206 8.27 7.17 19.54
N TYR A 207 7.33 8.00 19.07
CA TYR A 207 6.76 7.88 17.74
C TYR A 207 7.84 7.99 16.64
N PHE A 208 8.76 8.96 16.76
CA PHE A 208 9.84 9.11 15.79
C PHE A 208 10.87 7.98 15.87
N GLU A 209 11.14 7.44 17.04
CA GLU A 209 12.09 6.34 17.22
C GLU A 209 11.69 5.11 16.37
N ILE A 210 10.39 4.84 16.27
CA ILE A 210 9.90 3.65 15.55
C ILE A 210 9.37 3.96 14.14
N PHE A 211 8.96 5.19 13.85
CA PHE A 211 8.29 5.52 12.59
C PHE A 211 9.05 6.52 11.70
N LEU A 212 10.31 6.85 12.01
CA LEU A 212 11.08 7.79 11.20
C LEU A 212 11.28 7.27 9.76
N GLY A 213 11.63 5.99 9.58
CA GLY A 213 11.76 5.35 8.27
C GLY A 213 10.46 5.42 7.46
N ARG A 214 9.34 5.16 8.15
CA ARG A 214 7.99 5.28 7.59
C ARG A 214 7.69 6.69 7.09
N MET A 215 8.02 7.73 7.85
CA MET A 215 7.83 9.13 7.46
C MET A 215 8.72 9.54 6.28
N GLN A 216 9.96 9.03 6.23
CA GLN A 216 10.85 9.22 5.09
C GLN A 216 10.29 8.59 3.81
N MET A 217 9.75 7.37 3.91
CA MET A 217 9.10 6.70 2.78
C MET A 217 7.85 7.45 2.30
N CYS A 218 7.03 7.97 3.22
CA CYS A 218 5.88 8.82 2.88
C CYS A 218 6.31 10.10 2.14
N ARG A 219 7.42 10.73 2.52
CA ARG A 219 7.95 11.90 1.84
C ARG A 219 8.34 11.56 0.40
N HIS A 220 9.10 10.49 0.17
CA HIS A 220 9.46 10.05 -1.19
C HIS A 220 8.23 9.66 -2.01
N ALA A 221 7.22 9.05 -1.39
CA ALA A 221 5.98 8.73 -2.07
C ALA A 221 5.20 9.98 -2.49
N ALA A 222 5.15 11.02 -1.64
CA ALA A 222 4.52 12.28 -2.02
C ALA A 222 5.29 12.99 -3.15
N GLU A 223 6.65 12.98 -3.11
CA GLU A 223 7.50 13.50 -4.18
C GLU A 223 7.21 12.81 -5.53
N GLN A 224 7.00 11.49 -5.54
CA GLN A 224 6.59 10.73 -6.74
C GLN A 224 5.23 11.19 -7.31
N LEU A 225 4.40 11.80 -6.48
CA LEU A 225 3.10 12.36 -6.88
C LEU A 225 3.16 13.87 -7.22
N ASP A 226 4.35 14.45 -7.36
CA ASP A 226 4.55 15.90 -7.47
C ASP A 226 3.85 16.66 -6.34
N ALA A 227 3.85 16.09 -5.13
CA ALA A 227 3.25 16.66 -3.94
C ALA A 227 4.29 16.76 -2.80
N ARG A 228 3.98 17.56 -1.79
CA ARG A 228 4.80 17.69 -0.58
C ARG A 228 4.15 16.92 0.57
N PHE A 229 4.92 16.06 1.22
CA PHE A 229 4.50 15.44 2.47
C PHE A 229 4.61 16.41 3.63
N ARG A 230 3.60 16.39 4.52
CA ARG A 230 3.58 17.13 5.78
C ARG A 230 3.17 16.21 6.92
N LEU A 231 3.70 16.47 8.09
CA LEU A 231 3.34 15.76 9.33
C LEU A 231 2.89 16.77 10.38
N THR A 232 1.69 16.55 10.91
CA THR A 232 1.14 17.34 12.00
C THR A 232 0.83 16.41 13.17
N ILE A 233 1.37 16.70 14.35
CA ILE A 233 1.09 15.96 15.59
C ILE A 233 0.53 16.92 16.62
N ASN A 234 -0.65 16.60 17.18
CA ASN A 234 -1.34 17.41 18.18
C ASN A 234 -1.49 18.89 17.77
N GLY A 235 -1.72 19.13 16.46
CA GLY A 235 -1.87 20.47 15.90
C GLY A 235 -0.56 21.22 15.60
N ALA A 236 0.60 20.65 15.95
CA ALA A 236 1.90 21.22 15.60
C ALA A 236 2.42 20.62 14.27
N GLU A 237 2.74 21.49 13.29
CA GLU A 237 3.40 21.08 12.04
C GLU A 237 4.88 20.79 12.32
N LEU A 238 5.34 19.60 11.96
CA LEU A 238 6.69 19.11 12.28
C LEU A 238 7.54 18.88 11.01
N ALA A 239 6.91 18.71 9.84
CA ALA A 239 7.56 18.55 8.54
C ALA A 239 6.62 18.98 7.41
#